data_e606b56f7a5fc31ecbbd6fd7e653c160
#
_entry.id   e606b56f7a5fc31ecbbd6fd7e653c160
#
_cell.length_a   1.000
_cell.length_b   1.000
_cell.length_c   1.000
_cell.angle_alpha   90.00
_cell.angle_beta   90.00
_cell.angle_gamma   90.00
#
_symmetry.space_group_name_H-M   'P 1'
#
loop_
_entity.id
_entity.type
_entity.pdbx_description
1 polymer ?
#
loop_
_entity_poly.entity_id
_entity_poly.type
_entity_poly.pdbx_seq_one_letter_code
_entity_poly.pdbx_strand_id
1 'polypeptide(L)'
;MSYPATITIDRPERMANWRPIGQVILVIPQYVFLHTVMNIAASVTAVYAWFSVLFTGKLPPGVAAFHATYVRYRARTFSYMAFLTDKYPPFDMKPSAQDPGGAGISVSISPRLEGMNRLNVLFRFIVPFAWLTLIGMLGLMIGFASLPAWVWIVELVLGAVLIPGAVFSMVVWVISSVASILGLIAVTLTGRWPDGLFRWSAGWVRVDARLWAYSMLLTDEYP
;
A
#
# COMPACT_ATOMS: atom_id res chain seq x y z
N MET A 1 12.84 9.93 16.37
CA MET A 1 13.42 9.03 15.34
C MET A 1 12.60 9.17 14.07
N SER A 2 13.21 9.28 12.90
CA SER A 2 12.47 9.32 11.63
C SER A 2 12.06 7.91 11.25
N TYR A 3 10.80 7.73 10.78
CA TYR A 3 10.31 6.43 10.31
C TYR A 3 11.19 5.89 9.17
N PRO A 4 11.51 4.58 9.15
CA PRO A 4 12.45 4.00 8.18
C PRO A 4 12.04 4.11 6.70
N ALA A 5 10.76 4.42 6.43
CA ALA A 5 10.26 4.70 5.10
C ALA A 5 9.82 6.16 5.00
N THR A 6 10.55 6.95 4.24
CA THR A 6 10.25 8.37 3.97
C THR A 6 9.81 8.55 2.52
N ILE A 7 8.70 9.26 2.34
CA ILE A 7 8.13 9.55 1.03
C ILE A 7 8.01 11.06 0.88
N THR A 8 8.73 11.60 -0.09
CA THR A 8 8.62 12.99 -0.53
C THR A 8 7.90 13.04 -1.87
N ILE A 9 6.93 13.93 -1.97
CA ILE A 9 6.15 14.14 -3.20
C ILE A 9 6.38 15.58 -3.60
N ASP A 10 6.99 15.76 -4.78
CA ASP A 10 7.24 17.08 -5.35
C ASP A 10 5.92 17.61 -5.92
N ARG A 11 5.42 18.67 -5.32
CA ARG A 11 4.17 19.29 -5.79
C ARG A 11 4.43 20.04 -7.08
N PRO A 12 3.74 19.73 -8.19
CA PRO A 12 3.82 20.52 -9.39
C PRO A 12 3.15 21.89 -9.15
N GLU A 13 3.85 22.98 -9.50
CA GLU A 13 3.30 24.33 -9.37
C GLU A 13 2.05 24.55 -10.25
N ARG A 14 2.06 23.93 -11.41
CA ARG A 14 0.94 23.97 -12.37
C ARG A 14 0.90 22.69 -13.19
N MET A 15 -0.31 22.15 -13.39
CA MET A 15 -0.58 21.04 -14.28
C MET A 15 -1.41 21.51 -15.47
N ALA A 16 -1.17 20.95 -16.66
CA ALA A 16 -2.01 21.23 -17.80
C ALA A 16 -3.44 20.71 -17.55
N ASN A 17 -4.45 21.48 -17.85
CA ASN A 17 -5.86 21.22 -17.52
C ASN A 17 -6.41 19.91 -18.12
N TRP A 18 -5.91 19.48 -19.28
CA TRP A 18 -6.31 18.21 -19.90
C TRP A 18 -5.68 16.98 -19.25
N ARG A 19 -4.58 17.19 -18.53
CA ARG A 19 -3.73 16.13 -18.03
C ARG A 19 -4.40 15.17 -17.04
N PRO A 20 -5.23 15.62 -16.10
CA PRO A 20 -5.95 14.70 -15.22
C PRO A 20 -6.80 13.68 -15.98
N ILE A 21 -7.46 14.09 -17.06
CA ILE A 21 -8.25 13.19 -17.91
C ILE A 21 -7.33 12.16 -18.60
N GLY A 22 -6.22 12.62 -19.16
CA GLY A 22 -5.22 11.73 -19.78
C GLY A 22 -4.59 10.76 -18.78
N GLN A 23 -4.36 11.21 -17.54
CA GLN A 23 -3.77 10.36 -16.48
C GLN A 23 -4.68 9.19 -16.09
N VAL A 24 -6.01 9.37 -16.09
CA VAL A 24 -6.97 8.28 -15.83
C VAL A 24 -6.79 7.15 -16.84
N ILE A 25 -6.54 7.46 -18.10
CA ILE A 25 -6.31 6.45 -19.15
C ILE A 25 -4.89 5.87 -19.03
N LEU A 26 -3.90 6.73 -18.86
CA LEU A 26 -2.50 6.33 -18.81
C LEU A 26 -2.15 5.51 -17.56
N VAL A 27 -2.91 5.63 -16.47
CA VAL A 27 -2.66 4.84 -15.26
C VAL A 27 -3.11 3.39 -15.40
N ILE A 28 -4.03 3.08 -16.33
CA ILE A 28 -4.60 1.73 -16.49
C ILE A 28 -3.51 0.66 -16.65
N PRO A 29 -2.55 0.76 -17.59
CA PRO A 29 -1.51 -0.27 -17.72
C PRO A 29 -0.64 -0.40 -16.48
N GLN A 30 -0.34 0.70 -15.79
CA GLN A 30 0.42 0.68 -14.54
C GLN A 30 -0.37 -0.01 -13.42
N TYR A 31 -1.65 0.31 -13.30
CA TYR A 31 -2.54 -0.28 -12.31
C TYR A 31 -2.73 -1.78 -12.54
N VAL A 32 -2.98 -2.19 -13.78
CA VAL A 32 -3.11 -3.60 -14.16
C VAL A 32 -1.81 -4.35 -13.85
N PHE A 33 -0.66 -3.81 -14.26
CA PHE A 33 0.63 -4.43 -13.99
C PHE A 33 0.91 -4.56 -12.49
N LEU A 34 0.63 -3.51 -11.70
CA LEU A 34 0.78 -3.53 -10.25
C LEU A 34 -0.09 -4.63 -9.62
N HIS A 35 -1.37 -4.72 -10.02
CA HIS A 35 -2.32 -5.63 -9.38
C HIS A 35 -2.20 -7.08 -9.86
N THR A 36 -1.75 -7.33 -11.09
CA THR A 36 -1.57 -8.68 -11.59
C THR A 36 -0.17 -9.22 -11.30
N VAL A 37 0.86 -8.57 -11.84
CA VAL A 37 2.23 -9.10 -11.78
C VAL A 37 2.90 -8.80 -10.44
N MET A 38 2.94 -7.53 -10.06
CA MET A 38 3.70 -7.10 -8.89
C MET A 38 3.07 -7.58 -7.57
N ASN A 39 1.73 -7.54 -7.45
CA ASN A 39 1.06 -8.03 -6.24
C ASN A 39 1.24 -9.55 -6.06
N ILE A 40 1.11 -10.34 -7.13
CA ILE A 40 1.31 -11.79 -7.05
C ILE A 40 2.75 -12.09 -6.63
N ALA A 41 3.72 -11.48 -7.30
CA ALA A 41 5.13 -11.68 -6.96
C ALA A 41 5.45 -11.23 -5.52
N ALA A 42 4.91 -10.08 -5.09
CA ALA A 42 5.08 -9.58 -3.73
C ALA A 42 4.42 -10.49 -2.69
N SER A 43 3.25 -11.05 -2.97
CA SER A 43 2.57 -11.99 -2.07
C SER A 43 3.36 -13.29 -1.89
N VAL A 44 3.85 -13.86 -2.98
CA VAL A 44 4.67 -15.09 -2.92
C VAL A 44 5.97 -14.85 -2.15
N THR A 45 6.67 -13.75 -2.47
CA THR A 45 7.91 -13.40 -1.78
C THR A 45 7.69 -12.97 -0.33
N ALA A 46 6.51 -12.40 0.01
CA ALA A 46 6.15 -12.07 1.39
C ALA A 46 5.96 -13.34 2.24
N VAL A 47 5.32 -14.38 1.70
CA VAL A 47 5.21 -15.68 2.38
C VAL A 47 6.60 -16.27 2.62
N TYR A 48 7.47 -16.26 1.61
CA TYR A 48 8.85 -16.73 1.77
C TYR A 48 9.63 -15.90 2.82
N ALA A 49 9.51 -14.56 2.76
CA ALA A 49 10.14 -13.67 3.73
C ALA A 49 9.66 -13.95 5.16
N TRP A 50 8.35 -14.19 5.33
CA TRP A 50 7.75 -14.50 6.62
C TRP A 50 8.36 -15.77 7.24
N PHE A 51 8.41 -16.86 6.48
CA PHE A 51 9.06 -18.09 6.94
C PHE A 51 10.55 -17.86 7.23
N SER A 52 11.27 -17.15 6.33
CA SER A 52 12.69 -16.86 6.54
C SER A 52 12.92 -16.12 7.85
N VAL A 53 12.18 -15.04 8.11
CA VAL A 53 12.34 -14.24 9.35
C VAL A 53 11.90 -15.03 10.58
N LEU A 54 10.81 -15.81 10.50
CA LEU A 54 10.30 -16.59 11.61
C LEU A 54 11.34 -17.64 12.08
N PHE A 55 11.98 -18.35 11.16
CA PHE A 55 12.93 -19.41 11.49
C PHE A 55 14.35 -18.90 11.70
N THR A 56 14.82 -17.98 10.86
CA THR A 56 16.22 -17.52 10.90
C THR A 56 16.41 -16.17 11.59
N GLY A 57 15.36 -15.37 11.77
CA GLY A 57 15.43 -13.99 12.25
C GLY A 57 15.97 -12.99 11.23
N LYS A 58 16.14 -13.41 9.97
CA LYS A 58 16.78 -12.62 8.91
C LYS A 58 15.89 -12.51 7.69
N LEU A 59 15.82 -11.30 7.11
CA LEU A 59 15.19 -11.05 5.84
C LEU A 59 16.24 -11.13 4.72
N PRO A 60 16.08 -12.01 3.71
CA PRO A 60 17.03 -12.11 2.60
C PRO A 60 17.17 -10.78 1.85
N PRO A 61 18.41 -10.31 1.56
CA PRO A 61 18.62 -8.98 0.96
C PRO A 61 17.95 -8.80 -0.39
N GLY A 62 17.91 -9.84 -1.23
CA GLY A 62 17.24 -9.81 -2.53
C GLY A 62 15.73 -9.64 -2.41
N VAL A 63 15.11 -10.28 -1.41
CA VAL A 63 13.68 -10.13 -1.12
C VAL A 63 13.39 -8.73 -0.58
N ALA A 64 14.23 -8.23 0.33
CA ALA A 64 14.10 -6.87 0.85
C ALA A 64 14.20 -5.82 -0.27
N ALA A 65 15.15 -5.98 -1.19
CA ALA A 65 15.30 -5.10 -2.36
C ALA A 65 14.07 -5.16 -3.28
N PHE A 66 13.52 -6.35 -3.52
CA PHE A 66 12.30 -6.51 -4.31
C PHE A 66 11.08 -5.87 -3.63
N HIS A 67 10.90 -6.11 -2.32
CA HIS A 67 9.82 -5.51 -1.56
C HIS A 67 9.91 -3.97 -1.52
N ALA A 68 11.13 -3.42 -1.38
CA ALA A 68 11.33 -1.97 -1.46
C ALA A 68 10.95 -1.43 -2.84
N THR A 69 11.30 -2.15 -3.92
CA THR A 69 10.89 -1.82 -5.29
C THR A 69 9.37 -1.88 -5.47
N TYR A 70 8.72 -2.91 -4.92
CA TYR A 70 7.26 -3.03 -4.94
C TYR A 70 6.55 -1.85 -4.24
N VAL A 71 6.96 -1.51 -3.02
CA VAL A 71 6.38 -0.39 -2.27
C VAL A 71 6.59 0.93 -3.01
N ARG A 72 7.76 1.14 -3.59
CA ARG A 72 8.09 2.32 -4.40
C ARG A 72 7.21 2.40 -5.66
N TYR A 73 7.11 1.30 -6.40
CA TYR A 73 6.29 1.23 -7.61
C TYR A 73 4.81 1.53 -7.28
N ARG A 74 4.31 0.94 -6.19
CA ARG A 74 2.96 1.18 -5.69
C ARG A 74 2.75 2.66 -5.34
N ALA A 75 3.63 3.25 -4.54
CA ALA A 75 3.53 4.66 -4.15
C ALA A 75 3.53 5.60 -5.37
N ARG A 76 4.36 5.32 -6.37
CA ARG A 76 4.42 6.09 -7.63
C ARG A 76 3.13 5.96 -8.43
N THR A 77 2.62 4.73 -8.59
CA THR A 77 1.35 4.47 -9.32
C THR A 77 0.17 5.15 -8.64
N PHE A 78 0.05 5.04 -7.32
CA PHE A 78 -1.03 5.68 -6.57
C PHE A 78 -0.92 7.21 -6.55
N SER A 79 0.28 7.75 -6.45
CA SER A 79 0.45 9.21 -6.53
C SER A 79 0.10 9.76 -7.91
N TYR A 80 0.42 9.01 -8.97
CA TYR A 80 0.01 9.37 -10.33
C TYR A 80 -1.50 9.26 -10.49
N MET A 81 -2.12 8.19 -9.99
CA MET A 81 -3.57 8.00 -9.99
C MET A 81 -4.32 9.07 -9.19
N ALA A 82 -3.73 9.52 -8.08
CA ALA A 82 -4.26 10.62 -7.26
C ALA A 82 -3.92 12.03 -7.80
N PHE A 83 -3.35 12.14 -8.98
CA PHE A 83 -2.97 13.41 -9.64
C PHE A 83 -1.97 14.26 -8.85
N LEU A 84 -1.20 13.66 -7.94
CA LEU A 84 -0.20 14.36 -7.12
C LEU A 84 1.07 14.70 -7.89
N THR A 85 1.32 14.00 -8.99
CA THR A 85 2.45 14.23 -9.89
C THR A 85 2.00 14.16 -11.33
N ASP A 86 2.67 14.88 -12.19
CA ASP A 86 2.49 14.85 -13.64
C ASP A 86 3.46 13.88 -14.34
N LYS A 87 4.43 13.34 -13.62
CA LYS A 87 5.43 12.43 -14.17
C LYS A 87 4.91 11.00 -14.20
N TYR A 88 4.93 10.40 -15.39
CA TYR A 88 4.52 9.01 -15.58
C TYR A 88 5.45 8.06 -14.81
N PRO A 89 4.90 7.09 -14.01
CA PRO A 89 5.72 6.14 -13.28
C PRO A 89 6.53 5.25 -14.24
N PRO A 90 7.85 5.14 -14.07
CA PRO A 90 8.65 4.22 -14.90
C PRO A 90 8.33 2.77 -14.53
N PHE A 91 8.35 1.87 -15.52
CA PHE A 91 8.33 0.42 -15.31
C PHE A 91 9.71 -0.08 -14.83
N ASP A 92 10.15 0.42 -13.68
CA ASP A 92 11.42 -0.01 -13.11
C ASP A 92 11.20 -1.19 -12.16
N MET A 93 11.62 -2.37 -12.61
CA MET A 93 11.49 -3.64 -11.89
C MET A 93 12.81 -4.14 -11.31
N LYS A 94 13.90 -3.42 -11.49
CA LYS A 94 15.19 -3.85 -10.92
C LYS A 94 15.11 -3.79 -9.40
N PRO A 95 15.28 -4.92 -8.70
CA PRO A 95 15.29 -4.94 -7.25
C PRO A 95 16.38 -4.01 -6.71
N SER A 96 15.99 -2.97 -6.00
CA SER A 96 16.91 -1.98 -5.43
C SER A 96 16.39 -1.49 -4.08
N ALA A 97 17.25 -1.45 -3.08
CA ALA A 97 16.94 -0.82 -1.80
C ALA A 97 16.92 0.72 -1.94
N GLN A 98 17.70 1.28 -2.85
CA GLN A 98 17.78 2.72 -3.09
C GLN A 98 16.80 3.16 -4.17
N ASP A 99 16.29 4.38 -4.04
CA ASP A 99 15.42 4.97 -5.06
C ASP A 99 16.25 5.51 -6.23
N PRO A 100 16.00 5.04 -7.48
CA PRO A 100 16.67 5.59 -8.66
C PRO A 100 16.20 7.01 -9.02
N GLY A 101 15.15 7.55 -8.37
CA GLY A 101 14.63 8.89 -8.62
C GLY A 101 13.81 9.02 -9.90
N GLY A 102 13.59 10.24 -10.36
CA GLY A 102 13.06 10.54 -11.71
C GLY A 102 11.52 10.62 -11.84
N ALA A 103 10.74 10.18 -10.86
CA ALA A 103 9.27 10.09 -10.96
C ALA A 103 8.50 11.22 -10.25
N GLY A 104 9.14 12.30 -9.81
CA GLY A 104 8.49 13.36 -9.01
C GLY A 104 8.12 12.93 -7.59
N ILE A 105 8.45 11.68 -7.25
CA ILE A 105 8.24 11.09 -5.95
C ILE A 105 9.50 10.33 -5.59
N SER A 106 10.03 10.63 -4.41
CA SER A 106 11.16 9.92 -3.83
C SER A 106 10.67 9.05 -2.67
N VAL A 107 10.99 7.76 -2.72
CA VAL A 107 10.62 6.77 -1.70
C VAL A 107 11.90 6.13 -1.18
N SER A 108 12.40 6.64 -0.07
CA SER A 108 13.57 6.08 0.61
C SER A 108 13.10 5.09 1.67
N ILE A 109 13.57 3.85 1.56
CA ILE A 109 13.28 2.78 2.52
C ILE A 109 14.62 2.21 2.97
N SER A 110 14.80 2.15 4.29
CA SER A 110 15.96 1.48 4.91
C SER A 110 15.51 0.11 5.45
N PRO A 111 15.66 -0.98 4.68
CA PRO A 111 15.18 -2.29 5.11
C PRO A 111 15.95 -2.79 6.33
N ARG A 112 15.23 -3.32 7.30
CA ARG A 112 15.84 -4.03 8.43
C ARG A 112 16.05 -5.51 8.04
N LEU A 113 17.31 -5.90 7.88
CA LEU A 113 17.63 -7.24 7.41
C LEU A 113 17.76 -8.27 8.55
N GLU A 114 18.08 -7.81 9.77
CA GLU A 114 18.32 -8.68 10.92
C GLU A 114 17.68 -8.15 12.20
N GLY A 115 17.51 -9.03 13.19
CA GLY A 115 17.02 -8.66 14.52
C GLY A 115 15.55 -8.26 14.54
N MET A 116 14.73 -8.77 13.62
CA MET A 116 13.29 -8.59 13.63
C MET A 116 12.64 -9.33 14.79
N ASN A 117 11.61 -8.72 15.38
CA ASN A 117 10.83 -9.38 16.43
C ASN A 117 9.95 -10.47 15.82
N ARG A 118 10.33 -11.76 16.06
CA ARG A 118 9.63 -12.93 15.50
C ARG A 118 8.17 -13.01 15.91
N LEU A 119 7.82 -12.59 17.14
CA LEU A 119 6.43 -12.56 17.59
C LEU A 119 5.63 -11.53 16.80
N ASN A 120 6.19 -10.34 16.59
CA ASN A 120 5.55 -9.31 15.77
C ASN A 120 5.35 -9.82 14.32
N VAL A 121 6.35 -10.47 13.76
CA VAL A 121 6.28 -11.09 12.42
C VAL A 121 5.23 -12.19 12.36
N LEU A 122 5.12 -13.03 13.39
CA LEU A 122 4.08 -14.07 13.47
C LEU A 122 2.66 -13.48 13.36
N PHE A 123 2.40 -12.39 14.08
CA PHE A 123 1.08 -11.75 14.11
C PHE A 123 0.80 -10.82 12.92
N ARG A 124 1.81 -10.40 12.16
CA ARG A 124 1.62 -9.52 10.97
C ARG A 124 0.75 -10.14 9.89
N PHE A 125 0.80 -11.43 9.72
CA PHE A 125 -0.02 -12.15 8.74
C PHE A 125 -1.50 -12.21 9.13
N ILE A 126 -1.82 -11.99 10.39
CA ILE A 126 -3.21 -11.98 10.84
C ILE A 126 -3.99 -10.85 10.16
N VAL A 127 -3.37 -9.69 9.91
CA VAL A 127 -4.05 -8.52 9.32
C VAL A 127 -4.52 -8.77 7.86
N PRO A 128 -3.71 -9.32 6.92
CA PRO A 128 -4.20 -9.72 5.59
C PRO A 128 -5.23 -10.86 5.63
N PHE A 129 -5.07 -11.83 6.53
CA PHE A 129 -6.06 -12.91 6.74
C PHE A 129 -7.38 -12.37 7.28
N ALA A 130 -7.38 -11.24 7.96
CA ALA A 130 -8.58 -10.57 8.41
C ALA A 130 -9.52 -10.18 7.27
N TRP A 131 -8.97 -9.70 6.17
CA TRP A 131 -9.78 -9.40 4.97
C TRP A 131 -10.35 -10.66 4.33
N LEU A 132 -9.58 -11.77 4.33
CA LEU A 132 -10.04 -13.06 3.85
C LEU A 132 -11.15 -13.63 4.74
N THR A 133 -11.04 -13.47 6.07
CA THR A 133 -12.10 -13.90 7.00
C THR A 133 -13.34 -13.04 6.86
N LEU A 134 -13.23 -11.73 6.64
CA LEU A 134 -14.40 -10.84 6.40
C LEU A 134 -15.13 -11.21 5.10
N ILE A 135 -14.39 -11.49 4.03
CA ILE A 135 -14.96 -12.00 2.77
C ILE A 135 -15.54 -13.40 2.95
N GLY A 136 -14.86 -14.25 3.72
CA GLY A 136 -15.32 -15.57 4.13
C GLY A 136 -16.60 -15.51 4.96
N MET A 137 -16.71 -14.59 5.95
CA MET A 137 -17.92 -14.37 6.73
C MET A 137 -19.11 -13.95 5.86
N LEU A 138 -18.92 -13.05 4.89
CA LEU A 138 -19.98 -12.68 3.95
C LEU A 138 -20.43 -13.89 3.10
N GLY A 139 -19.49 -14.71 2.65
CA GLY A 139 -19.76 -15.94 1.91
C GLY A 139 -20.44 -17.02 2.77
N LEU A 140 -20.03 -17.13 4.04
CA LEU A 140 -20.58 -18.08 5.00
C LEU A 140 -21.99 -17.70 5.46
N MET A 141 -22.30 -16.43 5.61
CA MET A 141 -23.67 -15.97 5.87
C MET A 141 -24.66 -16.35 4.76
N ILE A 142 -24.15 -16.58 3.55
CA ILE A 142 -24.98 -16.91 2.38
C ILE A 142 -25.13 -18.43 2.16
N GLY A 143 -24.22 -19.30 2.68
CA GLY A 143 -24.19 -20.70 2.27
C GLY A 143 -23.83 -21.79 3.27
N PHE A 144 -23.35 -21.52 4.48
CA PHE A 144 -22.82 -22.57 5.35
C PHE A 144 -23.30 -22.54 6.79
N ALA A 145 -24.61 -22.67 6.99
CA ALA A 145 -25.21 -22.82 8.33
C ALA A 145 -24.80 -24.13 9.08
N SER A 146 -23.99 -24.99 8.44
CA SER A 146 -23.63 -26.33 8.95
C SER A 146 -22.23 -26.41 9.58
N LEU A 147 -21.51 -25.30 9.76
CA LEU A 147 -20.17 -25.33 10.36
C LEU A 147 -20.23 -25.50 11.89
N PRO A 148 -19.22 -26.20 12.49
CA PRO A 148 -19.15 -26.38 13.93
C PRO A 148 -19.11 -25.03 14.69
N ALA A 149 -19.75 -24.99 15.86
CA ALA A 149 -19.86 -23.77 16.66
C ALA A 149 -18.53 -23.08 16.98
N TRP A 150 -17.43 -23.81 17.12
CA TRP A 150 -16.10 -23.25 17.39
C TRP A 150 -15.58 -22.38 16.24
N VAL A 151 -15.96 -22.67 14.98
CA VAL A 151 -15.61 -21.84 13.81
C VAL A 151 -16.23 -20.46 13.95
N TRP A 152 -17.52 -20.41 14.35
CA TRP A 152 -18.21 -19.14 14.58
C TRP A 152 -17.63 -18.34 15.73
N ILE A 153 -17.13 -19.01 16.79
CA ILE A 153 -16.47 -18.33 17.91
C ILE A 153 -15.16 -17.70 17.43
N VAL A 154 -14.34 -18.44 16.68
CA VAL A 154 -13.08 -17.92 16.13
C VAL A 154 -13.34 -16.75 15.19
N GLU A 155 -14.31 -16.86 14.32
CA GLU A 155 -14.73 -15.79 13.39
C GLU A 155 -15.22 -14.55 14.14
N LEU A 156 -16.03 -14.73 15.19
CA LEU A 156 -16.54 -13.63 16.00
C LEU A 156 -15.42 -12.88 16.73
N VAL A 157 -14.45 -13.61 17.31
CA VAL A 157 -13.31 -13.01 18.00
C VAL A 157 -12.41 -12.28 16.99
N LEU A 158 -12.09 -12.90 15.86
CA LEU A 158 -11.32 -12.25 14.80
C LEU A 158 -12.06 -11.04 14.26
N GLY A 159 -13.36 -11.15 14.00
CA GLY A 159 -14.20 -10.04 13.54
C GLY A 159 -14.19 -8.86 14.52
N ALA A 160 -14.37 -9.11 15.83
CA ALA A 160 -14.36 -8.07 16.85
C ALA A 160 -13.04 -7.27 16.90
N VAL A 161 -11.91 -7.94 16.63
CA VAL A 161 -10.58 -7.30 16.60
C VAL A 161 -10.34 -6.56 15.27
N LEU A 162 -10.85 -7.06 14.18
CA LEU A 162 -10.46 -6.66 12.82
C LEU A 162 -11.46 -5.71 12.15
N ILE A 163 -12.76 -5.80 12.49
CA ILE A 163 -13.81 -4.93 11.95
C ILE A 163 -13.50 -3.44 12.17
N PRO A 164 -13.07 -2.97 13.36
CA PRO A 164 -12.77 -1.56 13.58
C PRO A 164 -11.68 -1.04 12.63
N GLY A 165 -10.62 -1.82 12.41
CA GLY A 165 -9.54 -1.47 11.48
C GLY A 165 -10.01 -1.45 10.02
N ALA A 166 -10.87 -2.41 9.63
CA ALA A 166 -11.44 -2.48 8.30
C ALA A 166 -12.38 -1.30 8.02
N VAL A 167 -13.26 -0.97 8.99
CA VAL A 167 -14.17 0.19 8.90
C VAL A 167 -13.36 1.48 8.81
N PHE A 168 -12.36 1.65 9.67
CA PHE A 168 -11.47 2.81 9.63
C PHE A 168 -10.79 2.94 8.25
N SER A 169 -10.20 1.87 7.74
CA SER A 169 -9.55 1.85 6.43
C SER A 169 -10.52 2.18 5.29
N MET A 170 -11.75 1.66 5.36
CA MET A 170 -12.82 1.96 4.39
C MET A 170 -13.19 3.45 4.41
N VAL A 171 -13.39 4.02 5.60
CA VAL A 171 -13.73 5.45 5.76
C VAL A 171 -12.60 6.32 5.19
N VAL A 172 -11.35 6.03 5.53
CA VAL A 172 -10.19 6.79 5.02
C VAL A 172 -10.08 6.63 3.51
N TRP A 173 -10.33 5.43 2.97
CA TRP A 173 -10.31 5.20 1.52
C TRP A 173 -11.40 6.02 0.79
N VAL A 174 -12.63 6.07 1.32
CA VAL A 174 -13.73 6.86 0.77
C VAL A 174 -13.37 8.36 0.78
N ILE A 175 -12.90 8.88 1.92
CA ILE A 175 -12.51 10.29 2.03
C ILE A 175 -11.38 10.62 1.04
N SER A 176 -10.39 9.75 0.90
CA SER A 176 -9.28 9.94 -0.03
C SER A 176 -9.72 9.88 -1.49
N SER A 177 -10.70 9.04 -1.82
CA SER A 177 -11.29 8.96 -3.15
C SER A 177 -12.06 10.25 -3.48
N VAL A 178 -12.87 10.76 -2.55
CA VAL A 178 -13.56 12.04 -2.69
C VAL A 178 -12.56 13.18 -2.85
N ALA A 179 -11.52 13.24 -2.02
CA ALA A 179 -10.46 14.25 -2.12
C ALA A 179 -9.76 14.22 -3.49
N SER A 180 -9.50 13.03 -4.03
CA SER A 180 -8.89 12.86 -5.35
C SER A 180 -9.82 13.33 -6.48
N ILE A 181 -11.13 13.03 -6.39
CA ILE A 181 -12.14 13.52 -7.37
C ILE A 181 -12.23 15.05 -7.33
N LEU A 182 -12.32 15.64 -6.14
CA LEU A 182 -12.33 17.10 -5.99
C LEU A 182 -11.03 17.71 -6.51
N GLY A 183 -9.89 17.08 -6.27
CA GLY A 183 -8.61 17.48 -6.82
C GLY A 183 -8.58 17.41 -8.34
N LEU A 184 -9.09 16.33 -8.94
CA LEU A 184 -9.23 16.19 -10.39
C LEU A 184 -10.04 17.35 -10.98
N ILE A 185 -11.19 17.67 -10.39
CA ILE A 185 -12.05 18.80 -10.84
C ILE A 185 -11.28 20.13 -10.71
N ALA A 186 -10.64 20.36 -9.56
CA ALA A 186 -9.91 21.60 -9.31
C ALA A 186 -8.75 21.77 -10.30
N VAL A 187 -7.94 20.74 -10.54
CA VAL A 187 -6.81 20.78 -11.48
C VAL A 187 -7.31 20.95 -12.92
N THR A 188 -8.40 20.27 -13.30
CA THR A 188 -8.98 20.42 -14.65
C THR A 188 -9.45 21.84 -14.91
N LEU A 189 -10.05 22.51 -13.91
CA LEU A 189 -10.57 23.86 -14.05
C LEU A 189 -9.51 24.95 -13.89
N THR A 190 -8.58 24.79 -12.93
CA THR A 190 -7.64 25.85 -12.52
C THR A 190 -6.18 25.57 -12.87
N GLY A 191 -5.85 24.34 -13.24
CA GLY A 191 -4.46 23.88 -13.42
C GLY A 191 -3.67 23.79 -12.10
N ARG A 192 -4.31 23.91 -10.93
CA ARG A 192 -3.65 23.92 -9.63
C ARG A 192 -4.35 23.03 -8.63
N TRP A 193 -3.56 22.36 -7.79
CA TRP A 193 -4.07 21.62 -6.65
C TRP A 193 -4.40 22.54 -5.48
N PRO A 194 -5.60 22.46 -4.86
CA PRO A 194 -5.86 23.11 -3.57
C PRO A 194 -4.95 22.55 -2.47
N ASP A 195 -4.36 23.41 -1.65
CA ASP A 195 -3.34 23.02 -0.66
C ASP A 195 -3.83 21.98 0.34
N GLY A 196 -5.05 22.12 0.83
CA GLY A 196 -5.62 21.18 1.80
C GLY A 196 -5.82 19.78 1.22
N LEU A 197 -6.38 19.69 0.01
CA LEU A 197 -6.61 18.43 -0.67
C LEU A 197 -5.30 17.74 -1.07
N PHE A 198 -4.31 18.52 -1.54
CA PHE A 198 -3.00 17.98 -1.86
C PHE A 198 -2.33 17.36 -0.62
N ARG A 199 -2.31 18.09 0.49
CA ARG A 199 -1.73 17.59 1.75
C ARG A 199 -2.41 16.32 2.25
N TRP A 200 -3.74 16.25 2.15
CA TRP A 200 -4.50 15.07 2.51
C TRP A 200 -4.15 13.87 1.63
N SER A 201 -4.23 14.02 0.31
CA SER A 201 -3.96 12.93 -0.64
C SER A 201 -2.50 12.47 -0.56
N ALA A 202 -1.54 13.41 -0.43
CA ALA A 202 -0.13 13.08 -0.20
C ALA A 202 0.09 12.38 1.14
N GLY A 203 -0.65 12.79 2.19
CA GLY A 203 -0.65 12.13 3.50
C GLY A 203 -1.09 10.68 3.40
N TRP A 204 -2.17 10.42 2.68
CA TRP A 204 -2.67 9.07 2.45
C TRP A 204 -1.65 8.17 1.73
N VAL A 205 -1.02 8.65 0.65
CA VAL A 205 0.02 7.89 -0.05
C VAL A 205 1.20 7.56 0.87
N ARG A 206 1.57 8.47 1.77
CA ARG A 206 2.62 8.20 2.77
C ARG A 206 2.23 7.12 3.75
N VAL A 207 0.99 7.15 4.25
CA VAL A 207 0.47 6.12 5.17
C VAL A 207 0.38 4.78 4.45
N ASP A 208 -0.17 4.73 3.24
CA ASP A 208 -0.26 3.50 2.44
C ASP A 208 1.13 2.88 2.21
N ALA A 209 2.10 3.67 1.79
CA ALA A 209 3.46 3.16 1.56
C ALA A 209 4.16 2.68 2.85
N ARG A 210 3.92 3.33 3.99
CA ARG A 210 4.43 2.87 5.29
C ARG A 210 3.77 1.56 5.74
N LEU A 211 2.45 1.45 5.59
CA LEU A 211 1.72 0.21 5.87
C LEU A 211 2.24 -0.95 5.02
N TRP A 212 2.50 -0.70 3.73
CA TRP A 212 3.06 -1.73 2.86
C TRP A 212 4.52 -2.05 3.21
N ALA A 213 5.34 -1.06 3.57
CA ALA A 213 6.70 -1.32 4.06
C ALA A 213 6.68 -2.20 5.33
N TYR A 214 5.76 -1.94 6.25
CA TYR A 214 5.54 -2.78 7.43
C TYR A 214 5.05 -4.17 7.04
N SER A 215 4.02 -4.29 6.20
CA SER A 215 3.45 -5.58 5.77
C SER A 215 4.46 -6.44 5.00
N MET A 216 5.35 -5.82 4.21
CA MET A 216 6.41 -6.50 3.44
C MET A 216 7.66 -6.78 4.27
N LEU A 217 7.59 -6.67 5.60
CA LEU A 217 8.69 -6.97 6.52
C LEU A 217 9.95 -6.09 6.31
N LEU A 218 9.80 -4.90 5.76
CA LEU A 218 10.93 -3.96 5.56
C LEU A 218 11.27 -3.21 6.84
N THR A 219 10.33 -3.11 7.79
CA THR A 219 10.52 -2.46 9.09
C THR A 219 9.70 -3.15 10.17
N ASP A 220 10.14 -3.05 11.43
CA ASP A 220 9.38 -3.49 12.60
C ASP A 220 8.53 -2.38 13.23
N GLU A 221 8.74 -1.14 12.81
CA GLU A 221 7.99 0.00 13.32
C GLU A 221 6.61 0.05 12.66
N TYR A 222 5.56 0.10 13.49
CA TYR A 222 4.19 0.32 13.00
C TYR A 222 4.04 1.79 12.58
N PRO A 223 3.39 2.08 11.43
CA PRO A 223 3.26 3.46 10.94
C PRO A 223 2.38 4.33 11.81
#